data_97a0d50e623220f20dc114ffffc85482
#
_entry.id   97a0d50e623220f20dc114ffffc85482
#
_cell.length_a   1.000
_cell.length_b   1.000
_cell.length_c   1.000
_cell.angle_alpha   90.00
_cell.angle_beta   90.00
_cell.angle_gamma   90.00
#
_symmetry.space_group_name_H-M   'P 1'
#
loop_
_entity.id
_entity.type
_entity.pdbx_description
1 polymer ?
#
loop_
_entity_poly.entity_id
_entity_poly.type
_entity_poly.pdbx_seq_one_letter_code
_entity_poly.pdbx_strand_id
1 'polypeptide(L)'
;MERQVERCCGLDVHKDTVAACVRIGGGPGQRTQQHVQTFRTTTGDLVVLRDWLAAHAVTHVAMESTGVYWKPVYYALESDFTCLLVNAAHIKQLPGRKTDVKDCAWIAQLLEHGLLRGSFVPPAPIRELRDLTRYRKAVIQDRTRVVNRLHKTLEDAGIKLASVASDVLGISGRAMLEALVQGTTDPAMLAELARGRLRGKLPALRQALAGRFRGHHAFLIGQLLAHLDYLDEAIAILSEQVETVIAPFADALTRLDSIPGINQRTAEVIIAEIGVDMSTFPSAGHLASWAALCPGNHESAGKHQSGKTRKGNRWLRTALIEAAAGASRVKNSALQARFRRVLRHRGPKKAVVAVAHALLRAAYHVLADHAVYRELGADYYDRQHRQRVTRRAIQLLERQGYHVTLEPAASRGSPAGGIF
;
A
#
# COMPACT_ATOMS: atom_id res chain seq x y z
N MET A 1 3.58 33.24 -19.60
CA MET A 1 4.24 32.06 -19.04
C MET A 1 5.24 31.54 -20.05
N GLU A 2 6.43 31.19 -19.59
CA GLU A 2 7.46 30.62 -20.43
C GLU A 2 7.07 29.17 -20.87
N ARG A 3 7.36 28.87 -22.14
CA ARG A 3 7.06 27.55 -22.69
C ARG A 3 8.20 26.60 -22.32
N GLN A 4 7.86 25.42 -21.79
CA GLN A 4 8.82 24.38 -21.40
C GLN A 4 8.89 23.22 -22.41
N VAL A 5 7.81 22.96 -23.15
CA VAL A 5 7.73 21.90 -24.15
C VAL A 5 7.23 22.49 -25.46
N GLU A 6 8.02 22.38 -26.53
CA GLU A 6 7.67 22.96 -27.81
C GLU A 6 6.64 22.18 -28.61
N ARG A 7 6.67 20.83 -28.50
CA ARG A 7 5.80 19.92 -29.26
C ARG A 7 5.19 18.89 -28.29
N CYS A 8 3.94 19.10 -27.94
CA CYS A 8 3.27 18.27 -26.96
C CYS A 8 1.85 17.92 -27.37
N CYS A 9 1.32 16.87 -26.76
CA CYS A 9 -0.07 16.43 -26.94
C CYS A 9 -0.77 16.23 -25.62
N GLY A 10 -1.99 16.72 -25.50
CA GLY A 10 -2.93 16.38 -24.44
C GLY A 10 -3.95 15.39 -24.95
N LEU A 11 -4.22 14.35 -24.16
CA LEU A 11 -5.18 13.31 -24.47
C LEU A 11 -6.31 13.32 -23.44
N ASP A 12 -7.55 13.36 -23.93
CA ASP A 12 -8.75 13.09 -23.16
C ASP A 12 -9.22 11.70 -23.50
N VAL A 13 -9.09 10.78 -22.52
CA VAL A 13 -9.29 9.34 -22.73
C VAL A 13 -10.63 8.89 -22.17
N HIS A 14 -11.48 8.36 -23.04
CA HIS A 14 -12.73 7.68 -22.70
C HIS A 14 -12.64 6.17 -22.96
N LYS A 15 -13.73 5.47 -22.70
CA LYS A 15 -13.81 4.00 -22.92
C LYS A 15 -13.56 3.63 -24.38
N ASP A 16 -14.23 4.32 -25.31
CA ASP A 16 -14.28 3.94 -26.72
C ASP A 16 -13.52 4.91 -27.64
N THR A 17 -13.12 6.07 -27.13
CA THR A 17 -12.47 7.14 -27.90
C THR A 17 -11.37 7.86 -27.12
N VAL A 18 -10.41 8.41 -27.86
CA VAL A 18 -9.36 9.30 -27.36
C VAL A 18 -9.39 10.58 -28.21
N ALA A 19 -9.68 11.71 -27.57
CA ALA A 19 -9.53 13.01 -28.20
C ALA A 19 -8.09 13.50 -27.96
N ALA A 20 -7.34 13.75 -29.02
CA ALA A 20 -5.97 14.19 -29.00
C ALA A 20 -5.84 15.64 -29.49
N CYS A 21 -5.10 16.47 -28.76
CA CYS A 21 -4.78 17.82 -29.16
C CYS A 21 -3.25 18.01 -29.15
N VAL A 22 -2.66 18.12 -30.35
CA VAL A 22 -1.26 18.45 -30.53
C VAL A 22 -1.11 19.98 -30.51
N ARG A 23 -0.12 20.47 -29.77
CA ARG A 23 0.30 21.87 -29.74
C ARG A 23 1.76 21.98 -30.19
N ILE A 24 2.00 22.81 -31.21
CA ILE A 24 3.32 23.07 -31.76
C ILE A 24 3.63 24.54 -31.50
N GLY A 25 4.67 24.78 -30.72
CA GLY A 25 5.12 26.12 -30.40
C GLY A 25 5.62 26.85 -31.63
N GLY A 26 5.09 28.04 -31.88
CA GLY A 26 5.71 28.97 -32.85
C GLY A 26 6.95 29.63 -32.25
N GLY A 27 7.86 30.14 -33.11
CA GLY A 27 9.00 30.97 -32.69
C GLY A 27 8.57 32.26 -31.99
N PRO A 28 9.50 33.10 -31.53
CA PRO A 28 9.20 34.37 -30.87
C PRO A 28 8.22 35.20 -31.68
N GLY A 29 7.07 35.55 -31.13
CA GLY A 29 6.02 36.32 -31.79
C GLY A 29 5.03 35.53 -32.69
N GLN A 30 5.22 34.22 -32.85
CA GLN A 30 4.31 33.39 -33.63
C GLN A 30 3.25 32.70 -32.72
N ARG A 31 2.03 32.50 -33.28
CA ARG A 31 0.95 31.82 -32.59
C ARG A 31 1.23 30.29 -32.53
N THR A 32 0.90 29.66 -31.44
CA THR A 32 0.93 28.21 -31.30
C THR A 32 -0.06 27.56 -32.29
N GLN A 33 0.43 26.64 -33.11
CA GLN A 33 -0.41 25.80 -33.96
C GLN A 33 -1.07 24.71 -33.12
N GLN A 34 -2.32 24.39 -33.47
CA GLN A 34 -3.10 23.39 -32.74
C GLN A 34 -3.80 22.46 -33.72
N HIS A 35 -3.60 21.16 -33.55
CA HIS A 35 -4.25 20.10 -34.33
C HIS A 35 -5.05 19.21 -33.39
N VAL A 36 -6.33 18.99 -33.70
CA VAL A 36 -7.20 18.18 -32.87
C VAL A 36 -7.78 17.03 -33.73
N GLN A 37 -7.68 15.81 -33.23
CA GLN A 37 -8.25 14.62 -33.85
C GLN A 37 -8.74 13.63 -32.81
N THR A 38 -9.78 12.87 -33.16
CA THR A 38 -10.33 11.84 -32.29
C THR A 38 -10.07 10.47 -32.89
N PHE A 39 -9.61 9.54 -32.06
CA PHE A 39 -9.31 8.16 -32.42
C PHE A 39 -10.17 7.21 -31.59
N ARG A 40 -10.35 5.98 -32.06
CA ARG A 40 -10.92 4.91 -31.24
C ARG A 40 -9.83 4.32 -30.33
N THR A 41 -10.25 3.59 -29.29
CA THR A 41 -9.34 2.93 -28.35
C THR A 41 -8.97 1.49 -28.73
N THR A 42 -9.28 1.07 -29.98
CA THR A 42 -8.82 -0.23 -30.48
C THR A 42 -7.31 -0.23 -30.71
N THR A 43 -6.65 -1.37 -30.60
CA THR A 43 -5.19 -1.47 -30.78
C THR A 43 -4.73 -0.88 -32.12
N GLY A 44 -5.45 -1.16 -33.22
CA GLY A 44 -5.14 -0.60 -34.54
C GLY A 44 -5.24 0.94 -34.57
N ASP A 45 -6.29 1.49 -33.98
CA ASP A 45 -6.49 2.94 -33.94
C ASP A 45 -5.46 3.63 -33.02
N LEU A 46 -4.98 2.95 -31.97
CA LEU A 46 -3.90 3.47 -31.13
C LEU A 46 -2.54 3.49 -31.85
N VAL A 47 -2.30 2.56 -32.77
CA VAL A 47 -1.13 2.64 -33.69
C VAL A 47 -1.27 3.86 -34.62
N VAL A 48 -2.46 4.12 -35.18
CA VAL A 48 -2.72 5.31 -36.00
C VAL A 48 -2.51 6.60 -35.18
N LEU A 49 -2.96 6.64 -33.94
CA LEU A 49 -2.69 7.75 -33.01
C LEU A 49 -1.19 7.96 -32.81
N ARG A 50 -0.43 6.90 -32.54
CA ARG A 50 1.02 6.95 -32.37
C ARG A 50 1.72 7.53 -33.61
N ASP A 51 1.38 7.01 -34.79
CA ASP A 51 1.97 7.45 -36.03
C ASP A 51 1.59 8.91 -36.36
N TRP A 52 0.36 9.34 -36.04
CA TRP A 52 -0.09 10.71 -36.17
C TRP A 52 0.70 11.66 -35.23
N LEU A 53 0.95 11.25 -34.00
CA LEU A 53 1.79 12.01 -33.05
C LEU A 53 3.23 12.11 -33.53
N ALA A 54 3.79 11.03 -34.06
CA ALA A 54 5.16 11.00 -34.61
C ALA A 54 5.28 11.92 -35.84
N ALA A 55 4.27 11.93 -36.74
CA ALA A 55 4.24 12.84 -37.89
C ALA A 55 4.25 14.32 -37.51
N HIS A 56 3.72 14.68 -36.33
CA HIS A 56 3.77 16.02 -35.77
C HIS A 56 5.04 16.29 -34.93
N ALA A 57 5.98 15.32 -34.88
CA ALA A 57 7.19 15.35 -34.06
C ALA A 57 6.92 15.69 -32.58
N VAL A 58 5.82 15.12 -32.01
CA VAL A 58 5.48 15.26 -30.61
C VAL A 58 6.55 14.57 -29.76
N THR A 59 6.95 15.20 -28.66
CA THR A 59 7.92 14.64 -27.71
C THR A 59 7.29 14.21 -26.39
N HIS A 60 6.26 14.94 -25.95
CA HIS A 60 5.59 14.74 -24.67
C HIS A 60 4.09 14.57 -24.84
N VAL A 61 3.54 13.60 -24.14
CA VAL A 61 2.10 13.31 -24.13
C VAL A 61 1.59 13.31 -22.70
N ALA A 62 0.51 14.03 -22.44
CA ALA A 62 -0.16 13.98 -21.13
C ALA A 62 -1.59 13.48 -21.24
N MET A 63 -2.01 12.67 -20.28
CA MET A 63 -3.38 12.16 -20.20
C MET A 63 -3.89 12.12 -18.76
N GLU A 64 -5.21 12.24 -18.58
CA GLU A 64 -5.84 12.14 -17.28
C GLU A 64 -5.99 10.67 -16.85
N SER A 65 -5.77 10.38 -15.57
CA SER A 65 -5.92 9.05 -14.98
C SER A 65 -7.39 8.69 -14.72
N THR A 66 -8.19 8.56 -15.79
CA THR A 66 -9.61 8.23 -15.70
C THR A 66 -9.84 6.72 -15.68
N GLY A 67 -10.22 6.17 -14.53
CA GLY A 67 -10.51 4.75 -14.34
C GLY A 67 -9.35 3.83 -14.76
N VAL A 68 -9.62 2.90 -15.69
CA VAL A 68 -8.62 1.98 -16.26
C VAL A 68 -8.35 2.27 -17.75
N TYR A 69 -9.10 3.17 -18.36
CA TYR A 69 -9.12 3.39 -19.81
C TYR A 69 -7.82 4.01 -20.34
N TRP A 70 -7.08 4.73 -19.49
CA TRP A 70 -5.78 5.30 -19.83
C TRP A 70 -4.69 4.23 -20.10
N LYS A 71 -4.84 3.02 -19.51
CA LYS A 71 -3.79 1.98 -19.58
C LYS A 71 -3.42 1.57 -21.01
N PRO A 72 -4.36 1.14 -21.88
CA PRO A 72 -4.02 0.76 -23.25
C PRO A 72 -3.39 1.90 -24.05
N VAL A 73 -3.88 3.13 -23.85
CA VAL A 73 -3.36 4.32 -24.54
C VAL A 73 -1.94 4.62 -24.09
N TYR A 74 -1.70 4.63 -22.78
CA TYR A 74 -0.37 4.85 -22.20
C TYR A 74 0.64 3.80 -22.70
N TYR A 75 0.26 2.53 -22.67
CA TYR A 75 1.13 1.41 -23.07
C TYR A 75 1.46 1.41 -24.56
N ALA A 76 0.58 1.92 -25.40
CA ALA A 76 0.82 2.08 -26.84
C ALA A 76 1.77 3.24 -27.16
N LEU A 77 1.95 4.20 -26.25
CA LEU A 77 2.69 5.43 -26.49
C LEU A 77 3.99 5.54 -25.68
N GLU A 78 4.15 4.82 -24.59
CA GLU A 78 5.27 5.00 -23.64
C GLU A 78 6.65 4.66 -24.22
N SER A 79 6.73 3.85 -25.30
CA SER A 79 7.99 3.52 -25.96
C SER A 79 8.54 4.67 -26.82
N ASP A 80 7.66 5.50 -27.37
CA ASP A 80 8.01 6.49 -28.37
C ASP A 80 7.96 7.93 -27.82
N PHE A 81 7.22 8.16 -26.73
CA PHE A 81 6.99 9.49 -26.18
C PHE A 81 7.23 9.55 -24.67
N THR A 82 7.57 10.72 -24.17
CA THR A 82 7.55 10.98 -22.72
C THR A 82 6.10 11.14 -22.26
N CYS A 83 5.54 10.08 -21.67
CA CYS A 83 4.14 10.02 -21.26
C CYS A 83 3.95 10.46 -19.80
N LEU A 84 3.08 11.44 -19.56
CA LEU A 84 2.66 11.92 -18.25
C LEU A 84 1.22 11.49 -17.95
N LEU A 85 1.04 10.62 -16.97
CA LEU A 85 -0.28 10.31 -16.43
C LEU A 85 -0.61 11.29 -15.31
N VAL A 86 -1.66 12.08 -15.44
CA VAL A 86 -1.97 13.19 -14.52
C VAL A 86 -3.23 12.89 -13.71
N ASN A 87 -3.21 13.23 -12.42
CA ASN A 87 -4.38 13.05 -11.56
C ASN A 87 -5.43 14.12 -11.88
N ALA A 88 -6.69 13.69 -12.13
CA ALA A 88 -7.85 14.54 -12.36
C ALA A 88 -8.03 15.67 -11.32
N ALA A 89 -7.81 15.35 -10.04
CA ALA A 89 -7.92 16.34 -8.97
C ALA A 89 -6.85 17.45 -9.08
N HIS A 90 -5.68 17.16 -9.64
CA HIS A 90 -4.65 18.16 -9.87
C HIS A 90 -5.03 19.11 -11.00
N ILE A 91 -5.50 18.57 -12.13
CA ILE A 91 -5.96 19.37 -13.28
C ILE A 91 -7.10 20.32 -12.85
N LYS A 92 -8.04 19.85 -12.04
CA LYS A 92 -9.18 20.64 -11.55
C LYS A 92 -8.80 21.77 -10.60
N GLN A 93 -7.64 21.70 -9.97
CA GLN A 93 -7.15 22.74 -9.05
C GLN A 93 -6.38 23.87 -9.73
N LEU A 94 -6.00 23.68 -11.00
CA LEU A 94 -5.27 24.70 -11.74
C LEU A 94 -6.24 25.80 -12.21
N PRO A 95 -5.93 27.11 -11.98
CA PRO A 95 -6.80 28.19 -12.40
C PRO A 95 -6.87 28.30 -13.91
N GLY A 96 -8.07 28.34 -14.46
CA GLY A 96 -8.32 28.46 -15.89
C GLY A 96 -9.80 28.33 -16.24
N ARG A 97 -10.21 28.80 -17.42
CA ARG A 97 -11.56 28.59 -17.92
C ARG A 97 -11.71 27.15 -18.45
N LYS A 98 -12.50 26.36 -17.77
CA LYS A 98 -12.98 25.09 -18.28
C LYS A 98 -14.13 25.35 -19.27
N THR A 99 -13.91 25.07 -20.54
CA THR A 99 -14.98 25.00 -21.55
C THR A 99 -15.10 23.55 -21.98
N ASP A 100 -16.31 23.00 -21.99
CA ASP A 100 -16.63 21.58 -22.23
C ASP A 100 -16.11 21.00 -23.56
N VAL A 101 -15.60 21.82 -24.45
CA VAL A 101 -15.23 21.40 -25.82
C VAL A 101 -13.78 20.91 -25.93
N LYS A 102 -12.89 21.07 -24.91
CA LYS A 102 -11.44 20.82 -25.14
C LYS A 102 -10.66 20.42 -23.90
N ASP A 103 -11.08 19.36 -23.22
CA ASP A 103 -10.28 18.84 -22.11
C ASP A 103 -8.87 18.42 -22.60
N CYS A 104 -8.74 17.82 -23.80
CA CYS A 104 -7.44 17.52 -24.41
C CYS A 104 -6.61 18.78 -24.71
N ALA A 105 -7.23 19.87 -25.20
CA ALA A 105 -6.54 21.12 -25.48
C ALA A 105 -6.04 21.82 -24.19
N TRP A 106 -6.83 21.74 -23.12
CA TRP A 106 -6.42 22.24 -21.82
C TRP A 106 -5.26 21.45 -21.23
N ILE A 107 -5.31 20.09 -21.29
CA ILE A 107 -4.20 19.24 -20.87
C ILE A 107 -2.93 19.56 -21.68
N ALA A 108 -3.04 19.72 -23.01
CA ALA A 108 -1.91 20.08 -23.87
C ALA A 108 -1.32 21.45 -23.50
N GLN A 109 -2.17 22.44 -23.21
CA GLN A 109 -1.71 23.77 -22.79
C GLN A 109 -0.98 23.75 -21.45
N LEU A 110 -1.51 23.00 -20.48
CA LEU A 110 -0.85 22.84 -19.18
C LEU A 110 0.50 22.11 -19.31
N LEU A 111 0.58 21.11 -20.21
CA LEU A 111 1.82 20.39 -20.52
C LEU A 111 2.85 21.31 -21.17
N GLU A 112 2.45 22.12 -22.16
CA GLU A 112 3.30 23.11 -22.85
C GLU A 112 4.03 24.03 -21.86
N HIS A 113 3.36 24.42 -20.77
CA HIS A 113 3.90 25.31 -19.74
C HIS A 113 4.49 24.60 -18.51
N GLY A 114 4.63 23.25 -18.53
CA GLY A 114 5.21 22.48 -17.43
C GLY A 114 4.39 22.48 -16.13
N LEU A 115 3.09 22.79 -16.21
CA LEU A 115 2.22 22.90 -15.04
C LEU A 115 1.67 21.54 -14.55
N LEU A 116 1.90 20.47 -15.30
CA LEU A 116 1.43 19.13 -14.97
C LEU A 116 2.46 18.39 -14.12
N ARG A 117 1.95 17.66 -13.11
CA ARG A 117 2.74 16.71 -12.33
C ARG A 117 2.34 15.29 -12.69
N GLY A 118 3.26 14.52 -13.23
CA GLY A 118 3.06 13.13 -13.58
C GLY A 118 2.82 12.27 -12.33
N SER A 119 1.91 11.30 -12.45
CA SER A 119 1.75 10.22 -11.50
C SER A 119 2.77 9.12 -11.78
N PHE A 120 3.22 8.41 -10.76
CA PHE A 120 4.12 7.28 -10.94
C PHE A 120 3.43 6.11 -11.64
N VAL A 121 3.89 5.76 -12.83
CA VAL A 121 3.53 4.55 -13.57
C VAL A 121 4.79 3.67 -13.59
N PRO A 122 4.76 2.48 -12.98
CA PRO A 122 5.94 1.62 -12.98
C PRO A 122 6.17 0.96 -14.34
N PRO A 123 7.40 0.46 -14.60
CA PRO A 123 7.71 -0.29 -15.82
C PRO A 123 6.89 -1.58 -15.93
N ALA A 124 6.78 -2.13 -17.15
CA ALA A 124 5.92 -3.28 -17.46
C ALA A 124 6.05 -4.47 -16.50
N PRO A 125 7.27 -4.99 -16.15
CA PRO A 125 7.39 -6.12 -15.22
C PRO A 125 6.81 -5.84 -13.83
N ILE A 126 6.95 -4.60 -13.35
CA ILE A 126 6.39 -4.20 -12.06
C ILE A 126 4.86 -4.03 -12.14
N ARG A 127 4.31 -3.63 -13.32
CA ARG A 127 2.86 -3.56 -13.52
C ARG A 127 2.21 -4.94 -13.50
N GLU A 128 2.82 -5.92 -14.14
CA GLU A 128 2.37 -7.33 -14.12
C GLU A 128 2.36 -7.89 -12.70
N LEU A 129 3.46 -7.71 -11.98
CA LEU A 129 3.55 -8.09 -10.57
C LEU A 129 2.49 -7.39 -9.71
N ARG A 130 2.23 -6.11 -9.98
CA ARG A 130 1.20 -5.31 -9.28
C ARG A 130 -0.20 -5.85 -9.52
N ASP A 131 -0.55 -6.23 -10.73
CA ASP A 131 -1.86 -6.78 -11.04
C ASP A 131 -2.05 -8.14 -10.34
N LEU A 132 -1.03 -9.02 -10.34
CA LEU A 132 -1.06 -10.30 -9.63
C LEU A 132 -1.17 -10.16 -8.11
N THR A 133 -0.33 -9.35 -7.49
CA THR A 133 -0.34 -9.15 -6.03
C THR A 133 -1.65 -8.53 -5.54
N ARG A 134 -2.22 -7.60 -6.31
CA ARG A 134 -3.52 -6.97 -6.01
C ARG A 134 -4.65 -7.96 -6.16
N TYR A 135 -4.65 -8.78 -7.21
CA TYR A 135 -5.67 -9.80 -7.41
C TYR A 135 -5.59 -10.88 -6.32
N ARG A 136 -4.39 -11.37 -5.98
CA ARG A 136 -4.20 -12.28 -4.85
C ARG A 136 -4.76 -11.70 -3.54
N LYS A 137 -4.51 -10.41 -3.25
CA LYS A 137 -5.06 -9.76 -2.05
C LYS A 137 -6.60 -9.68 -2.09
N ALA A 138 -7.20 -9.46 -3.26
CA ALA A 138 -8.65 -9.47 -3.42
C ALA A 138 -9.22 -10.86 -3.14
N VAL A 139 -8.63 -11.92 -3.68
CA VAL A 139 -9.05 -13.32 -3.42
C VAL A 139 -8.91 -13.68 -1.93
N ILE A 140 -7.85 -13.25 -1.24
CA ILE A 140 -7.71 -13.42 0.22
C ILE A 140 -8.84 -12.70 0.98
N GLN A 141 -9.27 -11.52 0.53
CA GLN A 141 -10.40 -10.81 1.12
C GLN A 141 -11.72 -11.53 0.85
N ASP A 142 -11.90 -12.12 -0.34
CA ASP A 142 -13.06 -12.96 -0.67
C ASP A 142 -13.12 -14.18 0.26
N ARG A 143 -12.00 -14.87 0.43
CA ARG A 143 -11.88 -15.97 1.40
C ARG A 143 -12.33 -15.55 2.81
N THR A 144 -11.86 -14.40 3.28
CA THR A 144 -12.27 -13.87 4.60
C THR A 144 -13.78 -13.62 4.67
N ARG A 145 -14.38 -13.12 3.57
CA ARG A 145 -15.85 -12.92 3.50
C ARG A 145 -16.61 -14.25 3.57
N VAL A 146 -16.10 -15.30 2.93
CA VAL A 146 -16.70 -16.64 2.97
C VAL A 146 -16.58 -17.23 4.37
N VAL A 147 -15.42 -17.13 5.04
CA VAL A 147 -15.23 -17.53 6.43
C VAL A 147 -16.23 -16.84 7.37
N ASN A 148 -16.43 -15.53 7.21
CA ASN A 148 -17.40 -14.79 8.00
C ASN A 148 -18.86 -15.25 7.74
N ARG A 149 -19.20 -15.69 6.53
CA ARG A 149 -20.51 -16.30 6.24
C ARG A 149 -20.65 -17.65 6.91
N LEU A 150 -19.60 -18.48 6.88
CA LEU A 150 -19.57 -19.76 7.59
C LEU A 150 -19.84 -19.56 9.09
N HIS A 151 -19.15 -18.63 9.72
CA HIS A 151 -19.39 -18.31 11.14
C HIS A 151 -20.84 -17.89 11.40
N LYS A 152 -21.43 -17.06 10.54
CA LYS A 152 -22.83 -16.64 10.68
C LYS A 152 -23.80 -17.82 10.56
N THR A 153 -23.55 -18.75 9.63
CA THR A 153 -24.38 -19.96 9.47
C THR A 153 -24.28 -20.88 10.68
N LEU A 154 -23.08 -21.00 11.27
CA LEU A 154 -22.91 -21.76 12.52
C LEU A 154 -23.61 -21.09 13.69
N GLU A 155 -23.53 -19.77 13.81
CA GLU A 155 -24.24 -19.01 14.86
C GLU A 155 -25.77 -19.15 14.75
N ASP A 156 -26.30 -19.13 13.51
CA ASP A 156 -27.73 -19.38 13.25
C ASP A 156 -28.18 -20.77 13.67
N ALA A 157 -27.33 -21.76 13.41
CA ALA A 157 -27.54 -23.12 13.87
C ALA A 157 -27.36 -23.35 15.40
N GLY A 158 -26.91 -22.31 16.15
CA GLY A 158 -26.56 -22.41 17.56
C GLY A 158 -25.23 -23.13 17.84
N ILE A 159 -24.42 -23.39 16.80
CA ILE A 159 -23.11 -24.04 16.93
C ILE A 159 -22.05 -23.00 17.30
N LYS A 160 -21.50 -23.08 18.49
CA LYS A 160 -20.53 -22.12 19.06
C LYS A 160 -19.08 -22.58 18.94
N LEU A 161 -18.72 -23.25 17.86
CA LEU A 161 -17.40 -23.85 17.69
C LEU A 161 -16.24 -22.82 17.82
N ALA A 162 -16.44 -21.59 17.35
CA ALA A 162 -15.48 -20.52 17.47
C ALA A 162 -15.19 -20.05 18.92
N SER A 163 -16.05 -20.38 19.89
CA SER A 163 -15.80 -20.04 21.28
C SER A 163 -14.78 -20.98 21.95
N VAL A 164 -14.55 -22.17 21.37
CA VAL A 164 -13.66 -23.19 21.90
C VAL A 164 -12.44 -23.41 21.03
N ALA A 165 -12.64 -23.45 19.70
CA ALA A 165 -11.59 -23.58 18.69
C ALA A 165 -11.12 -22.21 18.21
N SER A 166 -9.84 -21.93 18.32
CA SER A 166 -9.23 -20.69 17.83
C SER A 166 -9.25 -20.60 16.30
N ASP A 167 -9.25 -21.74 15.62
CA ASP A 167 -9.39 -21.87 14.18
C ASP A 167 -10.45 -22.93 13.85
N VAL A 168 -11.58 -22.45 13.35
CA VAL A 168 -12.73 -23.30 12.96
C VAL A 168 -12.47 -24.07 11.66
N LEU A 169 -11.53 -23.59 10.83
CA LEU A 169 -11.14 -24.23 9.58
C LEU A 169 -9.86 -25.08 9.70
N GLY A 170 -9.23 -25.11 10.88
CA GLY A 170 -8.12 -26.00 11.15
C GLY A 170 -8.57 -27.48 11.14
N ILE A 171 -7.62 -28.41 11.15
CA ILE A 171 -7.84 -29.87 10.97
C ILE A 171 -9.03 -30.39 11.75
N SER A 172 -9.14 -30.08 13.04
CA SER A 172 -10.26 -30.58 13.89
C SER A 172 -11.58 -29.90 13.56
N GLY A 173 -11.58 -28.58 13.39
CA GLY A 173 -12.78 -27.83 13.06
C GLY A 173 -13.33 -28.23 11.70
N ARG A 174 -12.47 -28.37 10.69
CA ARG A 174 -12.85 -28.82 9.35
C ARG A 174 -13.48 -30.21 9.39
N ALA A 175 -12.88 -31.17 10.10
CA ALA A 175 -13.45 -32.51 10.25
C ALA A 175 -14.85 -32.50 10.92
N MET A 176 -15.05 -31.66 11.94
CA MET A 176 -16.36 -31.50 12.58
C MET A 176 -17.39 -30.90 11.63
N LEU A 177 -17.01 -29.90 10.81
CA LEU A 177 -17.89 -29.27 9.82
C LEU A 177 -18.27 -30.26 8.72
N GLU A 178 -17.34 -31.05 8.22
CA GLU A 178 -17.59 -32.08 7.22
C GLU A 178 -18.52 -33.19 7.77
N ALA A 179 -18.32 -33.63 9.01
CA ALA A 179 -19.21 -34.59 9.66
C ALA A 179 -20.64 -34.04 9.85
N LEU A 180 -20.76 -32.74 10.20
CA LEU A 180 -22.06 -32.06 10.25
C LEU A 180 -22.76 -32.04 8.88
N VAL A 181 -22.00 -31.73 7.79
CA VAL A 181 -22.51 -31.74 6.41
C VAL A 181 -22.99 -33.15 6.01
N GLN A 182 -22.30 -34.21 6.47
CA GLN A 182 -22.63 -35.61 6.23
C GLN A 182 -23.79 -36.12 7.08
N GLY A 183 -24.35 -35.30 7.98
CA GLY A 183 -25.51 -35.62 8.79
C GLY A 183 -25.21 -36.10 10.21
N THR A 184 -23.94 -36.11 10.66
CA THR A 184 -23.59 -36.37 12.04
C THR A 184 -23.96 -35.16 12.91
N THR A 185 -24.97 -35.29 13.78
CA THR A 185 -25.44 -34.18 14.63
C THR A 185 -25.20 -34.42 16.12
N ASP A 186 -24.75 -35.62 16.52
CA ASP A 186 -24.41 -35.93 17.90
C ASP A 186 -23.15 -35.15 18.33
N PRO A 187 -23.28 -34.23 19.33
CA PRO A 187 -22.16 -33.44 19.83
C PRO A 187 -21.03 -34.28 20.42
N ALA A 188 -21.32 -35.46 20.94
CA ALA A 188 -20.30 -36.35 21.51
C ALA A 188 -19.42 -36.94 20.39
N MET A 189 -20.05 -37.45 19.32
CA MET A 189 -19.32 -37.95 18.14
C MET A 189 -18.52 -36.89 17.46
N LEU A 190 -19.09 -35.71 17.29
CA LEU A 190 -18.38 -34.57 16.68
C LEU A 190 -17.18 -34.13 17.51
N ALA A 191 -17.29 -34.06 18.83
CA ALA A 191 -16.21 -33.67 19.72
C ALA A 191 -15.01 -34.65 19.66
N GLU A 192 -15.26 -35.94 19.46
CA GLU A 192 -14.18 -36.95 19.32
C GLU A 192 -13.31 -36.76 18.08
N LEU A 193 -13.74 -35.99 17.09
CA LEU A 193 -12.92 -35.59 15.94
C LEU A 193 -11.82 -34.59 16.31
N ALA A 194 -11.81 -34.08 17.54
CA ALA A 194 -10.79 -33.17 18.04
C ALA A 194 -9.41 -33.81 18.06
N ARG A 195 -8.37 -33.05 17.59
CA ARG A 195 -6.98 -33.46 17.59
C ARG A 195 -6.11 -32.48 18.37
N GLY A 196 -4.97 -32.95 18.83
CA GLY A 196 -3.97 -32.13 19.51
C GLY A 196 -4.53 -31.42 20.75
N ARG A 197 -4.24 -30.13 20.91
CA ARG A 197 -4.64 -29.32 22.08
C ARG A 197 -6.16 -29.21 22.26
N LEU A 198 -6.93 -29.37 21.20
CA LEU A 198 -8.39 -29.27 21.25
C LEU A 198 -9.01 -30.47 21.95
N ARG A 199 -8.30 -31.62 21.96
CA ARG A 199 -8.74 -32.83 22.64
C ARG A 199 -8.87 -32.66 24.18
N GLY A 200 -8.06 -31.76 24.76
CA GLY A 200 -8.19 -31.39 26.19
C GLY A 200 -9.44 -30.56 26.50
N LYS A 201 -10.26 -30.19 25.50
CA LYS A 201 -11.47 -29.37 25.64
C LYS A 201 -12.74 -30.10 25.26
N LEU A 202 -12.77 -31.46 25.27
CA LEU A 202 -13.91 -32.24 24.85
C LEU A 202 -15.24 -31.86 25.54
N PRO A 203 -15.32 -31.59 26.85
CA PRO A 203 -16.58 -31.16 27.48
C PRO A 203 -17.11 -29.85 26.90
N ALA A 204 -16.22 -28.86 26.70
CA ALA A 204 -16.59 -27.58 26.14
C ALA A 204 -16.99 -27.70 24.65
N LEU A 205 -16.34 -28.60 23.90
CA LEU A 205 -16.69 -28.88 22.50
C LEU A 205 -18.08 -29.50 22.39
N ARG A 206 -18.43 -30.48 23.24
CA ARG A 206 -19.77 -31.09 23.28
C ARG A 206 -20.85 -30.03 23.51
N GLN A 207 -20.63 -29.11 24.44
CA GLN A 207 -21.55 -28.00 24.68
C GLN A 207 -21.62 -27.03 23.46
N ALA A 208 -20.48 -26.67 22.85
CA ALA A 208 -20.42 -25.75 21.71
C ALA A 208 -21.03 -26.33 20.43
N LEU A 209 -21.05 -27.67 20.29
CA LEU A 209 -21.58 -28.37 19.12
C LEU A 209 -23.06 -28.74 19.30
N ALA A 210 -23.63 -28.57 20.48
CA ALA A 210 -25.05 -28.80 20.77
C ALA A 210 -25.87 -27.60 20.22
N GLY A 211 -26.45 -27.76 19.03
CA GLY A 211 -27.23 -26.73 18.37
C GLY A 211 -28.44 -27.28 17.61
N ARG A 212 -29.14 -26.41 16.92
CA ARG A 212 -30.29 -26.73 16.06
C ARG A 212 -29.87 -26.87 14.59
N PHE A 213 -28.92 -27.75 14.35
CA PHE A 213 -28.39 -27.97 13.01
C PHE A 213 -29.43 -28.68 12.12
N ARG A 214 -29.74 -28.14 10.92
CA ARG A 214 -30.76 -28.66 10.02
C ARG A 214 -30.19 -28.84 8.60
N GLY A 215 -30.92 -29.51 7.71
CA GLY A 215 -30.50 -29.83 6.34
C GLY A 215 -30.07 -28.60 5.51
N HIS A 216 -30.76 -27.46 5.67
CA HIS A 216 -30.34 -26.25 4.95
C HIS A 216 -28.99 -25.67 5.46
N HIS A 217 -28.67 -25.82 6.76
CA HIS A 217 -27.35 -25.47 7.30
C HIS A 217 -26.26 -26.39 6.72
N ALA A 218 -26.54 -27.71 6.66
CA ALA A 218 -25.62 -28.66 6.02
C ALA A 218 -25.33 -28.31 4.58
N PHE A 219 -26.39 -28.02 3.80
CA PHE A 219 -26.23 -27.58 2.41
C PHE A 219 -25.39 -26.31 2.28
N LEU A 220 -25.73 -25.26 3.04
CA LEU A 220 -25.01 -23.98 2.99
C LEU A 220 -23.55 -24.13 3.41
N ILE A 221 -23.27 -24.85 4.49
CA ILE A 221 -21.89 -25.09 4.96
C ILE A 221 -21.12 -25.91 3.93
N GLY A 222 -21.71 -26.92 3.30
CA GLY A 222 -21.07 -27.67 2.24
C GLY A 222 -20.65 -26.77 1.08
N GLN A 223 -21.54 -25.87 0.63
CA GLN A 223 -21.23 -24.91 -0.44
C GLN A 223 -20.13 -23.92 -0.02
N LEU A 224 -20.15 -23.44 1.24
CA LEU A 224 -19.13 -22.53 1.76
C LEU A 224 -17.76 -23.21 1.87
N LEU A 225 -17.71 -24.48 2.29
CA LEU A 225 -16.47 -25.25 2.38
C LEU A 225 -15.87 -25.49 0.99
N ALA A 226 -16.67 -25.91 -0.01
CA ALA A 226 -16.20 -26.09 -1.37
C ALA A 226 -15.68 -24.76 -1.98
N HIS A 227 -16.36 -23.64 -1.70
CA HIS A 227 -15.89 -22.33 -2.14
C HIS A 227 -14.58 -21.91 -1.45
N LEU A 228 -14.38 -22.25 -0.17
CA LEU A 228 -13.12 -22.00 0.53
C LEU A 228 -11.96 -22.79 -0.08
N ASP A 229 -12.20 -24.06 -0.42
CA ASP A 229 -11.19 -24.92 -1.06
C ASP A 229 -10.75 -24.33 -2.42
N TYR A 230 -11.71 -23.91 -3.24
CA TYR A 230 -11.42 -23.22 -4.50
C TYR A 230 -10.60 -21.94 -4.29
N LEU A 231 -10.97 -21.11 -3.29
CA LEU A 231 -10.24 -19.88 -3.01
C LEU A 231 -8.82 -20.13 -2.48
N ASP A 232 -8.64 -21.19 -1.68
CA ASP A 232 -7.32 -21.59 -1.18
C ASP A 232 -6.41 -22.07 -2.32
N GLU A 233 -6.93 -22.85 -3.26
CA GLU A 233 -6.22 -23.26 -4.48
C GLU A 233 -5.87 -22.06 -5.36
N ALA A 234 -6.82 -21.15 -5.60
CA ALA A 234 -6.57 -19.94 -6.37
C ALA A 234 -5.49 -19.05 -5.74
N ILE A 235 -5.43 -18.94 -4.40
CA ILE A 235 -4.38 -18.21 -3.69
C ILE A 235 -3.03 -18.89 -3.88
N ALA A 236 -2.97 -20.23 -3.86
CA ALA A 236 -1.73 -20.98 -4.08
C ALA A 236 -1.20 -20.73 -5.50
N ILE A 237 -2.02 -20.93 -6.53
CA ILE A 237 -1.66 -20.69 -7.95
C ILE A 237 -1.17 -19.25 -8.16
N LEU A 238 -1.89 -18.27 -7.62
CA LEU A 238 -1.48 -16.85 -7.72
C LEU A 238 -0.16 -16.59 -6.98
N SER A 239 0.14 -17.31 -5.89
CA SER A 239 1.40 -17.15 -5.17
C SER A 239 2.56 -17.71 -5.96
N GLU A 240 2.42 -18.86 -6.60
CA GLU A 240 3.43 -19.45 -7.51
C GLU A 240 3.71 -18.53 -8.71
N GLN A 241 2.66 -17.95 -9.30
CA GLN A 241 2.83 -16.99 -10.39
C GLN A 241 3.56 -15.72 -9.95
N VAL A 242 3.25 -15.21 -8.75
CA VAL A 242 3.97 -14.07 -8.17
C VAL A 242 5.45 -14.41 -7.94
N GLU A 243 5.77 -15.61 -7.43
CA GLU A 243 7.16 -16.06 -7.25
C GLU A 243 7.92 -16.11 -8.57
N THR A 244 7.27 -16.56 -9.65
CA THR A 244 7.86 -16.59 -10.99
C THR A 244 8.16 -15.18 -11.51
N VAL A 245 7.18 -14.27 -11.42
CA VAL A 245 7.32 -12.90 -11.97
C VAL A 245 8.27 -12.04 -11.14
N ILE A 246 8.39 -12.27 -9.82
CA ILE A 246 9.27 -11.51 -8.94
C ILE A 246 10.73 -11.99 -8.96
N ALA A 247 11.02 -13.15 -9.53
CA ALA A 247 12.36 -13.74 -9.55
C ALA A 247 13.48 -12.76 -9.97
N PRO A 248 13.32 -11.89 -10.98
CA PRO A 248 14.32 -10.88 -11.33
C PRO A 248 14.64 -9.88 -10.22
N PHE A 249 13.79 -9.77 -9.21
CA PHE A 249 13.91 -8.85 -8.08
C PHE A 249 14.24 -9.56 -6.76
N ALA A 250 14.73 -10.81 -6.79
CA ALA A 250 14.99 -11.65 -5.62
C ALA A 250 15.92 -10.98 -4.59
N ASP A 251 16.93 -10.26 -5.05
CA ASP A 251 17.85 -9.51 -4.18
C ASP A 251 17.13 -8.39 -3.41
N ALA A 252 16.26 -7.65 -4.08
CA ALA A 252 15.47 -6.60 -3.44
C ALA A 252 14.48 -7.20 -2.44
N LEU A 253 13.87 -8.35 -2.78
CA LEU A 253 12.98 -9.11 -1.91
C LEU A 253 13.69 -9.50 -0.61
N THR A 254 14.87 -10.13 -0.73
CA THR A 254 15.69 -10.57 0.42
C THR A 254 16.09 -9.40 1.31
N ARG A 255 16.50 -8.28 0.71
CA ARG A 255 16.83 -7.07 1.48
C ARG A 255 15.64 -6.50 2.21
N LEU A 256 14.46 -6.46 1.60
CA LEU A 256 13.24 -5.98 2.25
C LEU A 256 12.78 -6.90 3.39
N ASP A 257 12.90 -8.23 3.24
CA ASP A 257 12.55 -9.21 4.27
C ASP A 257 13.43 -9.06 5.54
N SER A 258 14.64 -8.48 5.40
CA SER A 258 15.49 -8.17 6.55
C SER A 258 14.90 -7.13 7.52
N ILE A 259 13.87 -6.38 7.09
CA ILE A 259 13.23 -5.35 7.92
C ILE A 259 12.23 -5.99 8.89
N PRO A 260 12.35 -5.79 10.21
CA PRO A 260 11.45 -6.40 11.18
C PRO A 260 9.96 -6.11 10.90
N GLY A 261 9.16 -7.17 10.75
CA GLY A 261 7.74 -7.10 10.46
C GLY A 261 7.40 -7.09 8.97
N ILE A 262 8.36 -6.94 8.07
CA ILE A 262 8.20 -7.21 6.64
C ILE A 262 8.52 -8.69 6.42
N ASN A 263 7.60 -9.43 5.87
CA ASN A 263 7.77 -10.79 5.40
C ASN A 263 7.75 -10.82 3.86
N GLN A 264 8.04 -11.98 3.27
CA GLN A 264 8.05 -12.16 1.82
C GLN A 264 6.83 -11.53 1.14
N ARG A 265 5.61 -11.83 1.59
CA ARG A 265 4.38 -11.27 1.00
C ARG A 265 4.29 -9.74 1.08
N THR A 266 4.75 -9.16 2.18
CA THR A 266 4.78 -7.70 2.32
C THR A 266 5.84 -7.09 1.41
N ALA A 267 7.02 -7.72 1.29
CA ALA A 267 8.09 -7.30 0.38
C ALA A 267 7.63 -7.36 -1.08
N GLU A 268 6.93 -8.43 -1.49
CA GLU A 268 6.30 -8.55 -2.81
C GLU A 268 5.36 -7.37 -3.13
N VAL A 269 4.50 -7.00 -2.17
CA VAL A 269 3.60 -5.85 -2.33
C VAL A 269 4.37 -4.54 -2.42
N ILE A 270 5.43 -4.36 -1.63
CA ILE A 270 6.27 -3.15 -1.69
C ILE A 270 6.90 -3.03 -3.09
N ILE A 271 7.55 -4.08 -3.59
CA ILE A 271 8.16 -4.08 -4.93
C ILE A 271 7.09 -3.81 -6.01
N ALA A 272 5.94 -4.49 -5.94
CA ALA A 272 4.85 -4.31 -6.89
C ALA A 272 4.30 -2.87 -6.92
N GLU A 273 4.28 -2.18 -5.78
CA GLU A 273 3.67 -0.85 -5.69
C GLU A 273 4.63 0.30 -5.92
N ILE A 274 5.91 0.16 -5.58
CA ILE A 274 6.89 1.25 -5.72
C ILE A 274 8.05 0.94 -6.68
N GLY A 275 8.18 -0.31 -7.13
CA GLY A 275 9.35 -0.75 -7.89
C GLY A 275 10.59 -0.93 -7.03
N VAL A 276 11.72 -1.16 -7.68
CA VAL A 276 13.04 -1.29 -7.03
C VAL A 276 13.93 -0.08 -7.29
N ASP A 277 13.64 0.70 -8.32
CA ASP A 277 14.36 1.92 -8.66
C ASP A 277 13.81 3.12 -7.85
N MET A 278 14.61 3.56 -6.90
CA MET A 278 14.25 4.68 -6.03
C MET A 278 14.58 6.05 -6.61
N SER A 279 15.21 6.14 -7.79
CA SER A 279 15.45 7.42 -8.49
C SER A 279 14.15 8.18 -8.81
N THR A 280 13.06 7.44 -8.98
CA THR A 280 11.70 7.98 -9.19
C THR A 280 11.21 8.85 -8.03
N PHE A 281 11.70 8.60 -6.82
CA PHE A 281 11.32 9.35 -5.62
C PHE A 281 12.52 10.14 -5.08
N PRO A 282 12.50 11.48 -5.13
CA PRO A 282 13.65 12.31 -4.72
C PRO A 282 14.14 12.08 -3.29
N SER A 283 13.30 11.53 -2.42
CA SER A 283 13.67 11.13 -1.06
C SER A 283 12.64 10.18 -0.43
N ALA A 284 13.02 9.52 0.66
CA ALA A 284 12.11 8.72 1.49
C ALA A 284 10.89 9.52 1.98
N GLY A 285 11.02 10.84 2.15
CA GLY A 285 9.91 11.74 2.51
C GLY A 285 8.91 11.91 1.36
N HIS A 286 9.39 12.02 0.12
CA HIS A 286 8.52 12.09 -1.07
C HIS A 286 7.76 10.79 -1.27
N LEU A 287 8.40 9.64 -1.13
CA LEU A 287 7.74 8.33 -1.17
C LEU A 287 6.67 8.21 -0.09
N ALA A 288 6.97 8.58 1.16
CA ALA A 288 6.01 8.53 2.26
C ALA A 288 4.82 9.48 2.05
N SER A 289 5.03 10.64 1.43
CA SER A 289 3.98 11.57 1.03
C SER A 289 3.11 11.01 -0.09
N TRP A 290 3.73 10.41 -1.11
CA TRP A 290 3.02 9.74 -2.20
C TRP A 290 2.16 8.58 -1.70
N ALA A 291 2.68 7.74 -0.80
CA ALA A 291 1.94 6.65 -0.17
C ALA A 291 0.86 7.13 0.81
N ALA A 292 0.75 8.43 1.05
CA ALA A 292 -0.14 9.07 2.04
C ALA A 292 -0.02 8.47 3.45
N LEU A 293 1.20 8.17 3.87
CA LEU A 293 1.54 7.78 5.24
C LEU A 293 1.99 8.96 6.09
N CYS A 294 2.18 10.13 5.50
CA CYS A 294 2.43 11.38 6.21
C CYS A 294 1.14 11.98 6.77
N PRO A 295 1.18 12.67 7.93
CA PRO A 295 0.06 13.48 8.37
C PRO A 295 -0.29 14.55 7.33
N GLY A 296 -1.59 14.80 7.14
CA GLY A 296 -2.03 15.93 6.32
C GLY A 296 -1.70 17.24 7.01
N ASN A 297 -1.35 18.25 6.22
CA ASN A 297 -1.15 19.62 6.70
C ASN A 297 -2.41 20.44 6.37
N HIS A 298 -3.43 20.34 7.23
CA HIS A 298 -4.60 21.21 7.18
C HIS A 298 -4.43 22.32 8.21
N GLU A 299 -3.85 23.42 7.76
CA GLU A 299 -3.65 24.62 8.54
C GLU A 299 -4.37 25.80 7.89
N SER A 300 -5.11 26.56 8.67
CA SER A 300 -5.76 27.80 8.24
C SER A 300 -5.58 28.85 9.32
N ALA A 301 -5.09 30.02 8.97
CA ALA A 301 -4.81 31.14 9.87
C ALA A 301 -3.98 30.72 11.11
N GLY A 302 -2.92 29.92 10.93
CA GLY A 302 -2.05 29.44 12.01
C GLY A 302 -2.68 28.36 12.92
N LYS A 303 -3.92 27.93 12.64
CA LYS A 303 -4.59 26.87 13.42
C LYS A 303 -4.54 25.55 12.70
N HIS A 304 -3.94 24.55 13.34
CA HIS A 304 -3.87 23.17 12.83
C HIS A 304 -5.25 22.49 12.97
N GLN A 305 -5.95 22.27 11.86
CA GLN A 305 -7.31 21.71 11.86
C GLN A 305 -7.34 20.18 11.90
N SER A 306 -6.47 19.49 11.17
CA SER A 306 -6.45 18.02 11.12
C SER A 306 -5.10 17.45 10.70
N GLY A 307 -4.61 16.45 11.44
CA GLY A 307 -3.48 15.61 11.07
C GLY A 307 -3.89 14.29 10.40
N LYS A 308 -5.10 14.20 9.82
CA LYS A 308 -5.58 13.01 9.12
C LYS A 308 -4.74 12.78 7.87
N THR A 309 -4.28 11.55 7.66
CA THR A 309 -3.56 11.17 6.44
C THR A 309 -4.48 11.25 5.22
N ARG A 310 -3.91 11.67 4.08
CA ARG A 310 -4.65 11.74 2.79
C ARG A 310 -5.00 10.34 2.27
N LYS A 311 -5.83 10.28 1.24
CA LYS A 311 -6.02 9.07 0.44
C LYS A 311 -4.77 8.88 -0.44
N GLY A 312 -4.21 7.69 -0.45
CA GLY A 312 -3.04 7.32 -1.25
C GLY A 312 -3.16 5.88 -1.73
N ASN A 313 -2.02 5.24 -2.03
CA ASN A 313 -2.01 3.85 -2.44
C ASN A 313 -2.52 2.93 -1.33
N ARG A 314 -3.77 2.43 -1.50
CA ARG A 314 -4.45 1.61 -0.49
C ARG A 314 -3.77 0.26 -0.26
N TRP A 315 -3.16 -0.31 -1.31
CA TRP A 315 -2.55 -1.63 -1.27
C TRP A 315 -1.27 -1.61 -0.44
N LEU A 316 -0.36 -0.70 -0.78
CA LEU A 316 0.87 -0.47 -0.03
C LEU A 316 0.57 -0.08 1.43
N ARG A 317 -0.38 0.83 1.63
CA ARG A 317 -0.77 1.27 2.97
C ARG A 317 -1.28 0.12 3.84
N THR A 318 -2.14 -0.75 3.29
CA THR A 318 -2.70 -1.89 4.03
C THR A 318 -1.59 -2.87 4.40
N ALA A 319 -0.72 -3.23 3.47
CA ALA A 319 0.40 -4.13 3.72
C ALA A 319 1.34 -3.58 4.80
N LEU A 320 1.69 -2.29 4.73
CA LEU A 320 2.56 -1.65 5.72
C LEU A 320 1.91 -1.50 7.10
N ILE A 321 0.59 -1.34 7.19
CA ILE A 321 -0.13 -1.33 8.48
C ILE A 321 -0.13 -2.73 9.11
N GLU A 322 -0.36 -3.78 8.32
CA GLU A 322 -0.25 -5.17 8.76
C GLU A 322 1.18 -5.50 9.25
N ALA A 323 2.19 -5.12 8.46
CA ALA A 323 3.61 -5.25 8.83
C ALA A 323 3.96 -4.48 10.10
N ALA A 324 3.46 -3.26 10.26
CA ALA A 324 3.70 -2.41 11.43
C ALA A 324 3.12 -3.01 12.71
N ALA A 325 1.99 -3.71 12.63
CA ALA A 325 1.44 -4.44 13.76
C ALA A 325 2.37 -5.59 14.20
N GLY A 326 3.00 -6.29 13.25
CA GLY A 326 4.04 -7.29 13.51
C GLY A 326 5.31 -6.66 14.11
N ALA A 327 5.87 -5.64 13.44
CA ALA A 327 7.08 -4.92 13.86
C ALA A 327 6.98 -4.33 15.27
N SER A 328 5.79 -3.85 15.66
CA SER A 328 5.56 -3.29 17.00
C SER A 328 5.71 -4.30 18.14
N ARG A 329 5.69 -5.61 17.84
CA ARG A 329 5.84 -6.71 18.80
C ARG A 329 7.28 -7.22 18.89
N VAL A 330 8.16 -6.85 17.96
CA VAL A 330 9.57 -7.26 17.97
C VAL A 330 10.28 -6.58 19.14
N LYS A 331 10.71 -7.37 20.12
CA LYS A 331 11.36 -6.87 21.33
C LYS A 331 12.69 -6.19 20.99
N ASN A 332 13.05 -5.19 21.80
CA ASN A 332 14.32 -4.45 21.70
C ASN A 332 14.59 -3.78 20.35
N SER A 333 13.56 -3.49 19.58
CA SER A 333 13.68 -2.79 18.29
C SER A 333 13.32 -1.32 18.37
N ALA A 334 13.94 -0.51 17.51
CA ALA A 334 13.61 0.90 17.35
C ALA A 334 12.14 1.10 16.91
N LEU A 335 11.59 0.16 16.12
CA LEU A 335 10.20 0.19 15.67
C LEU A 335 9.23 -0.01 16.83
N GLN A 336 9.52 -0.94 17.76
CA GLN A 336 8.74 -1.10 18.98
C GLN A 336 8.82 0.13 19.88
N ALA A 337 10.02 0.69 20.07
CA ALA A 337 10.23 1.91 20.85
C ALA A 337 9.42 3.08 20.28
N ARG A 338 9.42 3.25 18.93
CA ARG A 338 8.57 4.24 18.22
C ARG A 338 7.10 4.01 18.48
N PHE A 339 6.63 2.76 18.35
CA PHE A 339 5.25 2.40 18.64
C PHE A 339 4.85 2.82 20.05
N ARG A 340 5.59 2.39 21.08
CA ARG A 340 5.31 2.69 22.49
C ARG A 340 5.29 4.18 22.78
N ARG A 341 6.25 4.94 22.20
CA ARG A 341 6.32 6.39 22.35
C ARG A 341 5.09 7.10 21.80
N VAL A 342 4.63 6.73 20.57
CA VAL A 342 3.44 7.35 19.97
C VAL A 342 2.15 6.89 20.65
N LEU A 343 2.09 5.62 21.07
CA LEU A 343 0.93 5.01 21.75
C LEU A 343 0.54 5.82 22.99
N ARG A 344 1.51 6.22 23.81
CA ARG A 344 1.26 6.97 25.07
C ARG A 344 0.52 8.29 24.88
N HIS A 345 0.74 8.97 23.74
CA HIS A 345 0.23 10.33 23.51
C HIS A 345 -0.83 10.42 22.41
N ARG A 346 -0.93 9.45 21.53
CA ARG A 346 -1.75 9.55 20.30
C ARG A 346 -2.65 8.35 20.05
N GLY A 347 -2.55 7.31 20.88
CA GLY A 347 -3.33 6.10 20.80
C GLY A 347 -2.87 5.10 19.72
N PRO A 348 -3.44 3.87 19.71
CA PRO A 348 -2.92 2.73 18.94
C PRO A 348 -2.99 2.95 17.42
N LYS A 349 -4.08 3.49 16.89
CA LYS A 349 -4.24 3.69 15.45
C LYS A 349 -3.15 4.61 14.86
N LYS A 350 -2.83 5.72 15.56
CA LYS A 350 -1.77 6.64 15.13
C LYS A 350 -0.38 6.05 15.33
N ALA A 351 -0.19 5.24 16.37
CA ALA A 351 1.08 4.55 16.63
C ALA A 351 1.43 3.55 15.52
N VAL A 352 0.46 2.73 15.10
CA VAL A 352 0.66 1.79 13.97
C VAL A 352 1.01 2.54 12.68
N VAL A 353 0.30 3.63 12.35
CA VAL A 353 0.61 4.43 11.14
C VAL A 353 1.99 5.06 11.22
N ALA A 354 2.45 5.48 12.41
CA ALA A 354 3.80 6.03 12.59
C ALA A 354 4.90 4.97 12.39
N VAL A 355 4.64 3.71 12.76
CA VAL A 355 5.53 2.58 12.47
C VAL A 355 5.48 2.23 10.99
N ALA A 356 4.30 2.17 10.35
CA ALA A 356 4.15 1.95 8.91
C ALA A 356 4.93 2.99 8.08
N HIS A 357 4.89 4.26 8.49
CA HIS A 357 5.72 5.32 7.90
C HIS A 357 7.23 5.04 8.07
N ALA A 358 7.66 4.56 9.24
CA ALA A 358 9.06 4.22 9.48
C ALA A 358 9.51 3.02 8.64
N LEU A 359 8.65 1.99 8.50
CA LEU A 359 8.90 0.84 7.62
C LEU A 359 9.08 1.26 6.17
N LEU A 360 8.20 2.14 5.65
CA LEU A 360 8.32 2.61 4.27
C LEU A 360 9.62 3.40 4.05
N ARG A 361 10.04 4.22 5.02
CA ARG A 361 11.32 4.92 4.94
C ARG A 361 12.50 3.95 4.99
N ALA A 362 12.44 2.92 5.84
CA ALA A 362 13.45 1.87 5.87
C ALA A 362 13.52 1.13 4.53
N ALA A 363 12.38 0.76 3.96
CA ALA A 363 12.29 0.14 2.65
C ALA A 363 12.92 1.00 1.54
N TYR A 364 12.67 2.32 1.56
CA TYR A 364 13.31 3.25 0.63
C TYR A 364 14.85 3.17 0.71
N HIS A 365 15.43 3.28 1.90
CA HIS A 365 16.88 3.24 2.07
C HIS A 365 17.47 1.87 1.74
N VAL A 366 16.81 0.79 2.13
CA VAL A 366 17.22 -0.58 1.79
C VAL A 366 17.29 -0.81 0.27
N LEU A 367 16.33 -0.23 -0.48
CA LEU A 367 16.30 -0.32 -1.94
C LEU A 367 17.29 0.67 -2.59
N ALA A 368 17.33 1.91 -2.14
CA ALA A 368 18.19 2.96 -2.72
C ALA A 368 19.68 2.69 -2.49
N ASP A 369 20.04 2.26 -1.28
CA ASP A 369 21.43 2.04 -0.87
C ASP A 369 21.90 0.59 -1.15
N HIS A 370 21.04 -0.27 -1.70
CA HIS A 370 21.26 -1.71 -1.94
C HIS A 370 21.78 -2.45 -0.69
N ALA A 371 21.34 -2.06 0.49
CA ALA A 371 21.83 -2.55 1.78
C ALA A 371 20.75 -3.35 2.54
N VAL A 372 21.17 -4.21 3.46
CA VAL A 372 20.27 -4.87 4.41
C VAL A 372 19.90 -3.91 5.55
N TYR A 373 18.74 -4.13 6.17
CA TYR A 373 18.30 -3.34 7.29
C TYR A 373 19.26 -3.50 8.49
N ARG A 374 19.59 -2.38 9.12
CA ARG A 374 20.37 -2.36 10.36
C ARG A 374 19.46 -1.91 11.51
N GLU A 375 19.32 -2.76 12.52
CA GLU A 375 18.53 -2.43 13.70
C GLU A 375 19.21 -1.32 14.53
N LEU A 376 18.44 -0.29 14.83
CA LEU A 376 18.94 0.91 15.53
C LEU A 376 18.89 0.79 17.06
N GLY A 377 18.21 -0.25 17.57
CA GLY A 377 18.05 -0.53 19.00
C GLY A 377 16.91 0.25 19.67
N ALA A 378 16.48 -0.26 20.82
CA ALA A 378 15.33 0.29 21.56
C ALA A 378 15.58 1.72 22.10
N ASP A 379 16.81 2.06 22.36
CA ASP A 379 17.24 3.35 22.91
C ASP A 379 17.53 4.43 21.85
N TYR A 380 17.40 4.09 20.57
CA TYR A 380 17.70 5.00 19.45
C TYR A 380 17.00 6.37 19.59
N TYR A 381 15.69 6.35 19.83
CA TYR A 381 14.93 7.60 19.97
C TYR A 381 15.26 8.35 21.26
N ASP A 382 15.63 7.66 22.32
CA ASP A 382 16.00 8.30 23.58
C ASP A 382 17.40 8.94 23.49
N ARG A 383 18.34 8.31 22.76
CA ARG A 383 19.64 8.90 22.41
C ARG A 383 19.47 10.16 21.56
N GLN A 384 18.66 10.08 20.49
CA GLN A 384 18.38 11.26 19.64
C GLN A 384 17.67 12.37 20.42
N HIS A 385 16.76 12.02 21.31
CA HIS A 385 16.05 13.01 22.13
C HIS A 385 17.02 13.72 23.07
N ARG A 386 17.88 12.98 23.75
CA ARG A 386 18.94 13.56 24.60
C ARG A 386 19.80 14.54 23.81
N GLN A 387 20.36 14.13 22.69
CA GLN A 387 21.20 14.99 21.86
C GLN A 387 20.48 16.26 21.41
N ARG A 388 19.17 16.13 21.02
CA ARG A 388 18.37 17.27 20.60
C ARG A 388 18.08 18.24 21.74
N VAL A 389 17.79 17.73 22.94
CA VAL A 389 17.57 18.56 24.15
C VAL A 389 18.86 19.28 24.53
N THR A 390 19.98 18.55 24.56
CA THR A 390 21.31 19.12 24.83
C THR A 390 21.66 20.23 23.84
N ARG A 391 21.51 19.98 22.51
CA ARG A 391 21.77 21.01 21.50
C ARG A 391 20.91 22.27 21.70
N ARG A 392 19.62 22.08 22.01
CA ARG A 392 18.72 23.21 22.28
C ARG A 392 19.12 24.01 23.50
N ALA A 393 19.52 23.32 24.56
CA ALA A 393 20.00 23.98 25.80
C ALA A 393 21.27 24.80 25.54
N ILE A 394 22.24 24.23 24.81
CA ILE A 394 23.45 24.92 24.39
C ILE A 394 23.08 26.18 23.58
N GLN A 395 22.33 26.05 22.53
CA GLN A 395 21.91 27.17 21.67
C GLN A 395 21.16 28.27 22.43
N LEU A 396 20.37 27.91 23.43
CA LEU A 396 19.69 28.88 24.29
C LEU A 396 20.65 29.68 25.12
N LEU A 397 21.61 29.02 25.75
CA LEU A 397 22.66 29.67 26.59
C LEU A 397 23.61 30.52 25.75
N GLU A 398 24.04 30.03 24.59
CA GLU A 398 24.87 30.77 23.64
C GLU A 398 24.17 32.07 23.14
N ARG A 399 22.86 32.04 22.90
CA ARG A 399 22.09 33.24 22.56
C ARG A 399 22.00 34.27 23.67
N GLN A 400 22.20 33.82 24.91
CA GLN A 400 22.26 34.70 26.09
C GLN A 400 23.69 35.22 26.39
N GLY A 401 24.65 34.88 25.47
CA GLY A 401 26.05 35.33 25.61
C GLY A 401 26.97 34.42 26.44
N TYR A 402 26.53 33.21 26.78
CA TYR A 402 27.37 32.23 27.48
C TYR A 402 28.14 31.33 26.55
N HIS A 403 29.39 31.04 26.86
CA HIS A 403 30.15 29.96 26.23
C HIS A 403 29.89 28.66 27.00
N VAL A 404 29.35 27.62 26.31
CA VAL A 404 28.92 26.38 26.97
C VAL A 404 29.85 25.23 26.66
N THR A 405 30.53 24.70 27.68
CA THR A 405 31.31 23.47 27.61
C THR A 405 30.58 22.36 28.39
N LEU A 406 30.42 21.19 27.76
CA LEU A 406 29.78 20.06 28.41
C LEU A 406 30.79 19.02 28.82
N GLU A 407 30.77 18.67 30.11
CA GLU A 407 31.52 17.53 30.64
C GLU A 407 30.53 16.41 31.01
N PRO A 408 30.85 15.13 30.69
CA PRO A 408 30.05 14.01 31.14
C PRO A 408 30.06 13.94 32.67
N ALA A 409 28.86 13.93 33.28
CA ALA A 409 28.81 13.65 34.74
C ALA A 409 29.39 12.25 35.01
N ALA A 410 30.28 12.13 35.95
CA ALA A 410 30.81 10.85 36.42
C ALA A 410 29.64 9.91 36.74
N SER A 411 29.68 8.68 36.23
CA SER A 411 28.65 7.67 36.52
C SER A 411 28.57 7.51 38.05
N ARG A 412 27.44 7.91 38.64
CA ARG A 412 27.17 7.58 40.05
C ARG A 412 27.19 6.05 40.14
N GLY A 413 28.26 5.52 40.76
CA GLY A 413 28.36 4.09 41.06
C GLY A 413 27.09 3.65 41.76
N SER A 414 26.54 2.51 41.33
CA SER A 414 25.49 1.83 42.09
C SER A 414 25.87 1.76 43.53
N PRO A 415 25.01 2.12 44.49
CA PRO A 415 25.30 1.89 45.88
C PRO A 415 25.55 0.40 46.06
N ALA A 416 26.77 0.06 46.52
CA ALA A 416 27.15 -1.27 46.92
C ALA A 416 26.12 -1.78 47.93
N GLY A 417 25.66 -3.02 47.71
CA GLY A 417 24.69 -3.67 48.57
C GLY A 417 25.09 -3.59 50.05
N GLY A 418 24.20 -3.02 50.82
CA GLY A 418 24.16 -3.19 52.28
C GLY A 418 23.45 -4.49 52.59
N ILE A 419 24.17 -5.39 53.16
CA ILE A 419 23.73 -6.57 53.87
C ILE A 419 22.77 -6.15 54.99
N PHE A 420 21.53 -6.63 54.97
CA PHE A 420 20.84 -7.18 56.15
C PHE A 420 19.67 -8.04 55.68
#